data_77bdb96d58f45d8b35af18e779c1208a
#
_entry.id   77bdb96d58f45d8b35af18e779c1208a
#
_cell.length_a   1.000
_cell.length_b   1.000
_cell.length_c   1.000
_cell.angle_alpha   90.00
_cell.angle_beta   90.00
_cell.angle_gamma   90.00
#
_symmetry.space_group_name_H-M   'P 1'
#
loop_
_entity.id
_entity.type
_entity.pdbx_description
1 polymer ?
#
loop_
_entity_poly.entity_id
_entity_poly.type
_entity_poly.pdbx_seq_one_letter_code
_entity_poly.pdbx_strand_id
1 'polypeptide(L)'
;MEALLLAGGKGERLGEAAEGRPKPLVLVGGRPLASYQVAQLARVGVTRVIVACSAGTEPLFEEALGGLGPEIVTVGESEPLGRGGGLRLAAAERDEQGPVFALNGDELLDLDLAQLLERHLELGGAATIVVSPLVSHLWVVDLADDDTVTGFREGPKLPHWVNSGVYVLGEEALERLPERGDHEASTFPELAQEGKLKAFRHEGVWLTVNTPKDLRRAEEFIAANPEWRQA
;
A
#
# COMPACT_ATOMS: atom_id res chain seq x y z
N MET A 1 -9.57 -13.28 -9.88
CA MET A 1 -8.70 -12.98 -8.72
C MET A 1 -9.13 -11.67 -8.07
N GLU A 2 -9.09 -11.60 -6.76
CA GLU A 2 -9.54 -10.44 -5.98
C GLU A 2 -8.38 -9.65 -5.39
N ALA A 3 -8.66 -8.43 -4.94
CA ALA A 3 -7.73 -7.60 -4.19
C ALA A 3 -8.44 -6.88 -3.02
N LEU A 4 -7.70 -6.61 -1.94
CA LEU A 4 -8.13 -5.86 -0.77
C LEU A 4 -7.44 -4.50 -0.77
N LEU A 5 -8.20 -3.42 -0.60
CA LEU A 5 -7.66 -2.06 -0.56
C LEU A 5 -8.00 -1.40 0.78
N LEU A 6 -6.97 -1.05 1.56
CA LEU A 6 -7.15 -0.31 2.80
C LEU A 6 -7.36 1.17 2.54
N ALA A 7 -8.51 1.69 2.96
CA ALA A 7 -8.92 3.06 2.71
C ALA A 7 -9.53 3.77 3.94
N GLY A 8 -9.48 3.16 5.13
CA GLY A 8 -10.09 3.68 6.37
C GLY A 8 -9.36 4.86 7.03
N GLY A 9 -8.21 5.29 6.49
CA GLY A 9 -7.41 6.37 7.08
C GLY A 9 -8.03 7.75 6.89
N LYS A 10 -8.17 8.53 7.98
CA LYS A 10 -8.77 9.88 7.96
C LYS A 10 -7.94 10.96 7.22
N GLY A 11 -6.68 10.68 6.87
CA GLY A 11 -5.84 11.65 6.15
C GLY A 11 -5.52 12.93 6.90
N GLU A 12 -5.63 12.97 8.23
CA GLU A 12 -5.50 14.19 9.05
C GLU A 12 -4.21 14.98 8.79
N ARG A 13 -3.12 14.30 8.48
CA ARG A 13 -1.82 14.93 8.17
C ARG A 13 -1.76 15.67 6.84
N LEU A 14 -2.70 15.40 5.92
CA LEU A 14 -2.86 16.15 4.67
C LEU A 14 -3.58 17.48 4.90
N GLY A 15 -4.39 17.59 5.97
CA GLY A 15 -5.12 18.80 6.30
C GLY A 15 -5.96 19.31 5.13
N GLU A 16 -5.86 20.61 4.84
CA GLU A 16 -6.61 21.25 3.76
C GLU A 16 -6.27 20.69 2.37
N ALA A 17 -5.07 20.11 2.17
CA ALA A 17 -4.68 19.52 0.89
C ALA A 17 -5.50 18.27 0.53
N ALA A 18 -6.19 17.67 1.50
CA ALA A 18 -7.12 16.57 1.23
C ALA A 18 -8.47 17.05 0.65
N GLU A 19 -8.79 18.35 0.71
CA GLU A 19 -10.05 18.93 0.25
C GLU A 19 -11.30 18.19 0.79
N GLY A 20 -11.22 17.68 2.03
CA GLY A 20 -12.28 16.90 2.67
C GLY A 20 -12.46 15.48 2.14
N ARG A 21 -11.60 15.01 1.25
CA ARG A 21 -11.65 13.65 0.71
C ARG A 21 -10.96 12.65 1.61
N PRO A 22 -11.42 11.38 1.62
CA PRO A 22 -10.63 10.27 2.14
C PRO A 22 -9.25 10.25 1.46
N LYS A 23 -8.20 9.94 2.21
CA LYS A 23 -6.81 9.98 1.74
C LYS A 23 -6.58 9.25 0.40
N PRO A 24 -7.10 8.02 0.18
CA PRO A 24 -6.93 7.32 -1.11
C PRO A 24 -7.64 7.99 -2.29
N LEU A 25 -8.56 8.92 -2.02
CA LEU A 25 -9.30 9.68 -3.04
C LEU A 25 -8.75 11.09 -3.27
N VAL A 26 -7.68 11.47 -2.60
CA VAL A 26 -6.95 12.73 -2.88
C VAL A 26 -6.43 12.70 -4.31
N LEU A 27 -6.58 13.82 -5.02
CA LEU A 27 -6.18 13.87 -6.43
C LEU A 27 -4.66 14.02 -6.57
N VAL A 28 -4.09 13.17 -7.41
CA VAL A 28 -2.70 13.23 -7.86
C VAL A 28 -2.72 13.26 -9.39
N GLY A 29 -2.21 14.33 -9.98
CA GLY A 29 -2.27 14.50 -11.44
C GLY A 29 -3.70 14.52 -12.01
N GLY A 30 -4.69 14.93 -11.20
CA GLY A 30 -6.10 15.02 -11.59
C GLY A 30 -6.89 13.70 -11.44
N ARG A 31 -6.31 12.65 -10.89
CA ARG A 31 -6.97 11.35 -10.66
C ARG A 31 -6.89 10.96 -9.18
N PRO A 32 -7.88 10.24 -8.62
CA PRO A 32 -7.80 9.69 -7.28
C PRO A 32 -6.54 8.83 -7.09
N LEU A 33 -5.83 8.98 -5.98
CA LEU A 33 -4.59 8.25 -5.69
C LEU A 33 -4.78 6.74 -5.85
N ALA A 34 -5.82 6.17 -5.26
CA ALA A 34 -6.11 4.74 -5.34
C ALA A 34 -6.45 4.26 -6.77
N SER A 35 -6.85 5.16 -7.69
CA SER A 35 -7.17 4.79 -9.07
C SER A 35 -5.96 4.23 -9.83
N TYR A 36 -4.75 4.66 -9.47
CA TYR A 36 -3.52 4.14 -10.04
C TYR A 36 -3.30 2.66 -9.66
N GLN A 37 -3.57 2.33 -8.39
CA GLN A 37 -3.46 0.95 -7.90
C GLN A 37 -4.54 0.05 -8.51
N VAL A 38 -5.81 0.53 -8.57
CA VAL A 38 -6.91 -0.23 -9.19
C VAL A 38 -6.62 -0.51 -10.68
N ALA A 39 -6.06 0.46 -11.40
CA ALA A 39 -5.67 0.26 -12.79
C ALA A 39 -4.52 -0.75 -12.96
N GLN A 40 -3.55 -0.79 -12.04
CA GLN A 40 -2.50 -1.82 -12.03
C GLN A 40 -3.08 -3.21 -11.75
N LEU A 41 -3.99 -3.33 -10.79
CA LEU A 41 -4.69 -4.57 -10.47
C LEU A 41 -5.50 -5.10 -11.66
N ALA A 42 -6.20 -4.21 -12.38
CA ALA A 42 -6.94 -4.57 -13.60
C ALA A 42 -6.06 -5.22 -14.67
N ARG A 43 -4.83 -4.70 -14.86
CA ARG A 43 -3.89 -5.23 -15.87
C ARG A 43 -3.42 -6.64 -15.59
N VAL A 44 -3.39 -7.06 -14.34
CA VAL A 44 -3.01 -8.43 -13.94
C VAL A 44 -4.21 -9.35 -13.77
N GLY A 45 -5.39 -8.92 -14.24
CA GLY A 45 -6.59 -9.75 -14.27
C GLY A 45 -7.35 -9.82 -12.94
N VAL A 46 -7.14 -8.85 -12.05
CA VAL A 46 -8.01 -8.69 -10.88
C VAL A 46 -9.38 -8.24 -11.36
N THR A 47 -10.41 -8.97 -10.99
CA THR A 47 -11.81 -8.73 -11.40
C THR A 47 -12.65 -8.04 -10.34
N ARG A 48 -12.18 -8.04 -9.07
CA ARG A 48 -12.91 -7.48 -7.94
C ARG A 48 -11.93 -6.87 -6.93
N VAL A 49 -12.19 -5.63 -6.52
CA VAL A 49 -11.43 -4.92 -5.49
C VAL A 49 -12.35 -4.60 -4.33
N ILE A 50 -12.02 -5.13 -3.16
CA ILE A 50 -12.78 -4.94 -1.93
C ILE A 50 -12.10 -3.84 -1.12
N VAL A 51 -12.80 -2.73 -0.92
CA VAL A 51 -12.28 -1.51 -0.30
C VAL A 51 -12.78 -1.41 1.14
N ALA A 52 -11.89 -1.58 2.12
CA ALA A 52 -12.20 -1.29 3.52
C ALA A 52 -12.06 0.22 3.76
N CYS A 53 -13.15 0.91 4.01
CA CYS A 53 -13.19 2.35 4.20
C CYS A 53 -13.97 2.73 5.47
N SER A 54 -13.94 4.01 5.88
CA SER A 54 -14.76 4.47 6.99
C SER A 54 -16.25 4.43 6.63
N ALA A 55 -17.09 3.94 7.53
CA ALA A 55 -18.54 3.89 7.30
C ALA A 55 -19.09 5.26 6.91
N GLY A 56 -19.95 5.28 5.88
CA GLY A 56 -20.52 6.48 5.28
C GLY A 56 -19.70 7.11 4.15
N THR A 57 -18.48 6.58 3.87
CA THR A 57 -17.66 7.02 2.73
C THR A 57 -17.70 6.07 1.54
N GLU A 58 -18.40 4.94 1.65
CA GLU A 58 -18.52 3.90 0.64
C GLU A 58 -18.92 4.45 -0.74
N PRO A 59 -19.96 5.29 -0.88
CA PRO A 59 -20.36 5.82 -2.18
C PRO A 59 -19.26 6.65 -2.87
N LEU A 60 -18.38 7.31 -2.09
CA LEU A 60 -17.28 8.09 -2.65
C LEU A 60 -16.26 7.19 -3.37
N PHE A 61 -16.00 5.99 -2.83
CA PHE A 61 -15.10 5.03 -3.46
C PHE A 61 -15.73 4.36 -4.67
N GLU A 62 -17.02 4.02 -4.61
CA GLU A 62 -17.77 3.46 -5.74
C GLU A 62 -17.80 4.43 -6.92
N GLU A 63 -18.09 5.72 -6.67
CA GLU A 63 -18.07 6.76 -7.69
C GLU A 63 -16.66 7.00 -8.26
N ALA A 64 -15.66 7.11 -7.40
CA ALA A 64 -14.30 7.50 -7.79
C ALA A 64 -13.50 6.38 -8.47
N LEU A 65 -13.75 5.12 -8.12
CA LEU A 65 -13.02 3.96 -8.60
C LEU A 65 -13.83 3.08 -9.56
N GLY A 66 -15.15 3.27 -9.62
CA GLY A 66 -16.00 2.55 -10.56
C GLY A 66 -15.62 2.81 -12.02
N GLY A 67 -15.75 1.76 -12.85
CA GLY A 67 -15.45 1.87 -14.29
C GLY A 67 -13.97 1.74 -14.67
N LEU A 68 -13.07 1.48 -13.69
CA LEU A 68 -11.63 1.25 -13.93
C LEU A 68 -11.30 -0.20 -14.35
N GLY A 69 -12.31 -1.03 -14.53
CA GLY A 69 -12.17 -2.43 -14.95
C GLY A 69 -12.72 -3.39 -13.91
N PRO A 70 -12.11 -3.54 -12.72
CA PRO A 70 -12.63 -4.40 -11.67
C PRO A 70 -13.97 -3.91 -11.10
N GLU A 71 -14.78 -4.85 -10.59
CA GLU A 71 -15.88 -4.53 -9.70
C GLU A 71 -15.33 -3.92 -8.41
N ILE A 72 -15.91 -2.81 -7.95
CA ILE A 72 -15.58 -2.18 -6.68
C ILE A 72 -16.64 -2.56 -5.65
N VAL A 73 -16.22 -3.26 -4.61
CA VAL A 73 -17.05 -3.61 -3.45
C VAL A 73 -16.54 -2.83 -2.27
N THR A 74 -17.41 -2.12 -1.57
CA THR A 74 -17.02 -1.32 -0.40
C THR A 74 -17.53 -1.95 0.88
N VAL A 75 -16.72 -1.89 1.93
CA VAL A 75 -17.12 -2.32 3.27
C VAL A 75 -16.73 -1.24 4.29
N GLY A 76 -17.73 -0.74 5.03
CA GLY A 76 -17.60 0.36 5.96
C GLY A 76 -17.15 -0.08 7.36
N GLU A 77 -16.04 0.46 7.86
CA GLU A 77 -15.63 0.35 9.26
C GLU A 77 -16.48 1.29 10.11
N SER A 78 -17.37 0.77 10.96
CA SER A 78 -18.20 1.58 11.87
C SER A 78 -17.37 2.28 12.97
N GLU A 79 -16.20 1.74 13.25
CA GLU A 79 -15.17 2.30 14.13
C GLU A 79 -13.79 1.90 13.58
N PRO A 80 -12.71 2.66 13.89
CA PRO A 80 -11.38 2.32 13.41
C PRO A 80 -10.93 0.93 13.89
N LEU A 81 -10.75 0.00 12.97
CA LEU A 81 -10.32 -1.36 13.24
C LEU A 81 -8.79 -1.52 13.21
N GLY A 82 -8.06 -0.53 12.72
CA GLY A 82 -6.64 -0.65 12.39
C GLY A 82 -6.43 -1.38 11.05
N ARG A 83 -5.20 -1.38 10.55
CA ARG A 83 -4.91 -1.93 9.21
C ARG A 83 -5.19 -3.44 9.11
N GLY A 84 -4.87 -4.20 10.16
CA GLY A 84 -5.14 -5.63 10.18
C GLY A 84 -6.63 -5.94 10.27
N GLY A 85 -7.37 -5.22 11.13
CA GLY A 85 -8.82 -5.35 11.25
C GLY A 85 -9.55 -4.95 9.96
N GLY A 86 -9.12 -3.87 9.30
CA GLY A 86 -9.65 -3.46 8.00
C GLY A 86 -9.43 -4.51 6.91
N LEU A 87 -8.22 -5.12 6.83
CA LEU A 87 -7.97 -6.23 5.90
C LEU A 87 -8.84 -7.45 6.22
N ARG A 88 -9.00 -7.79 7.50
CA ARG A 88 -9.88 -8.90 7.91
C ARG A 88 -11.33 -8.65 7.52
N LEU A 89 -11.81 -7.42 7.72
CA LEU A 89 -13.16 -7.02 7.33
C LEU A 89 -13.36 -7.14 5.82
N ALA A 90 -12.42 -6.61 5.02
CA ALA A 90 -12.46 -6.75 3.56
C ALA A 90 -12.35 -8.22 3.11
N ALA A 91 -11.52 -9.02 3.76
CA ALA A 91 -11.34 -10.44 3.43
C ALA A 91 -12.61 -11.26 3.65
N ALA A 92 -13.52 -10.84 4.55
CA ALA A 92 -14.80 -11.52 4.78
C ALA A 92 -15.78 -11.37 3.60
N GLU A 93 -15.57 -10.37 2.71
CA GLU A 93 -16.39 -10.13 1.52
C GLU A 93 -15.84 -10.82 0.27
N ARG A 94 -14.81 -11.67 0.40
CA ARG A 94 -14.22 -12.41 -0.73
C ARG A 94 -15.15 -13.52 -1.18
N ASP A 95 -15.23 -13.69 -2.50
CA ASP A 95 -15.93 -14.80 -3.15
C ASP A 95 -14.98 -15.91 -3.59
N GLU A 96 -13.70 -15.56 -3.82
CA GLU A 96 -12.69 -16.52 -4.30
C GLU A 96 -11.76 -16.97 -3.17
N GLN A 97 -11.31 -18.22 -3.22
CA GLN A 97 -10.24 -18.75 -2.37
C GLN A 97 -8.87 -18.59 -3.03
N GLY A 98 -7.81 -18.70 -2.24
CA GLY A 98 -6.43 -18.62 -2.68
C GLY A 98 -5.80 -17.25 -2.41
N PRO A 99 -4.60 -17.00 -2.94
CA PRO A 99 -3.88 -15.76 -2.65
C PRO A 99 -4.62 -14.53 -3.17
N VAL A 100 -4.54 -13.45 -2.40
CA VAL A 100 -5.17 -12.17 -2.70
C VAL A 100 -4.13 -11.05 -2.60
N PHE A 101 -4.21 -10.06 -3.49
CA PHE A 101 -3.46 -8.82 -3.30
C PHE A 101 -4.06 -8.01 -2.16
N ALA A 102 -3.22 -7.39 -1.34
CA ALA A 102 -3.66 -6.44 -0.33
C ALA A 102 -2.78 -5.19 -0.40
N LEU A 103 -3.40 -4.01 -0.44
CA LEU A 103 -2.71 -2.75 -0.68
C LEU A 103 -3.15 -1.68 0.31
N ASN A 104 -2.19 -0.86 0.76
CA ASN A 104 -2.50 0.41 1.40
C ASN A 104 -2.90 1.42 0.31
N GLY A 105 -4.06 2.04 0.41
CA GLY A 105 -4.62 2.92 -0.63
C GLY A 105 -3.92 4.29 -0.79
N ASP A 106 -2.81 4.50 -0.10
CA ASP A 106 -2.07 5.77 -0.07
C ASP A 106 -0.67 5.69 -0.69
N GLU A 107 -0.42 4.64 -1.48
CA GLU A 107 0.88 4.36 -2.09
C GLU A 107 0.82 4.43 -3.62
N LEU A 108 1.91 4.91 -4.23
CA LEU A 108 2.18 4.84 -5.66
C LEU A 108 3.45 4.01 -5.89
N LEU A 109 3.34 2.92 -6.65
CA LEU A 109 4.47 2.04 -7.00
C LEU A 109 4.42 1.68 -8.49
N ASP A 110 5.59 1.59 -9.13
CA ASP A 110 5.77 1.01 -10.48
C ASP A 110 5.99 -0.51 -10.40
N LEU A 111 5.16 -1.18 -9.62
CA LEU A 111 5.32 -2.58 -9.28
C LEU A 111 4.73 -3.51 -10.36
N ASP A 112 5.50 -4.53 -10.75
CA ASP A 112 4.99 -5.66 -11.53
C ASP A 112 4.25 -6.65 -10.58
N LEU A 113 2.93 -6.49 -10.52
CA LEU A 113 2.06 -7.32 -9.68
C LEU A 113 2.00 -8.78 -10.17
N ALA A 114 2.19 -9.04 -11.47
CA ALA A 114 2.25 -10.41 -11.98
C ALA A 114 3.50 -11.12 -11.46
N GLN A 115 4.65 -10.46 -11.51
CA GLN A 115 5.90 -10.99 -10.97
C GLN A 115 5.83 -11.17 -9.44
N LEU A 116 5.17 -10.24 -8.73
CA LEU A 116 4.96 -10.38 -7.29
C LEU A 116 4.15 -11.64 -6.95
N LEU A 117 3.05 -11.90 -7.68
CA LEU A 117 2.23 -13.09 -7.49
C LEU A 117 3.00 -14.37 -7.80
N GLU A 118 3.68 -14.41 -8.95
CA GLU A 118 4.53 -15.55 -9.34
C GLU A 118 5.56 -15.85 -8.23
N ARG A 119 6.22 -14.81 -7.74
CA ARG A 119 7.22 -14.97 -6.68
C ARG A 119 6.62 -15.45 -5.36
N HIS A 120 5.42 -15.00 -5.01
CA HIS A 120 4.70 -15.53 -3.84
C HIS A 120 4.46 -17.04 -3.95
N LEU A 121 3.98 -17.48 -5.11
CA LEU A 121 3.71 -18.91 -5.35
C LEU A 121 4.99 -19.76 -5.32
N GLU A 122 6.10 -19.27 -5.88
CA GLU A 122 7.40 -19.93 -5.84
C GLU A 122 7.95 -20.06 -4.41
N LEU A 123 7.85 -19.01 -3.60
CA LEU A 123 8.42 -18.96 -2.26
C LEU A 123 7.62 -19.78 -1.24
N GLY A 124 6.34 -20.06 -1.51
CA GLY A 124 5.49 -20.92 -0.69
C GLY A 124 5.30 -20.41 0.75
N GLY A 125 5.33 -19.12 0.98
CA GLY A 125 5.04 -18.51 2.29
C GLY A 125 3.55 -18.28 2.49
N ALA A 126 3.15 -18.00 3.74
CA ALA A 126 1.79 -17.58 4.06
C ALA A 126 1.50 -16.16 3.55
N ALA A 127 2.51 -15.32 3.50
CA ALA A 127 2.43 -13.98 2.92
C ALA A 127 3.74 -13.56 2.25
N THR A 128 3.64 -12.69 1.24
CA THR A 128 4.77 -11.99 0.63
C THR A 128 4.53 -10.49 0.73
N ILE A 129 5.48 -9.76 1.32
CA ILE A 129 5.42 -8.30 1.46
C ILE A 129 6.38 -7.64 0.48
N VAL A 130 5.95 -6.55 -0.14
CA VAL A 130 6.84 -5.71 -0.95
C VAL A 130 7.66 -4.83 -0.02
N VAL A 131 8.97 -4.82 -0.23
CA VAL A 131 9.91 -4.03 0.55
C VAL A 131 10.76 -3.14 -0.37
N SER A 132 10.91 -1.87 0.01
CA SER A 132 11.72 -0.90 -0.70
C SER A 132 12.91 -0.43 0.14
N PRO A 133 14.01 0.05 -0.48
CA PRO A 133 15.13 0.59 0.27
C PRO A 133 14.71 1.80 1.12
N LEU A 134 15.15 1.84 2.37
CA LEU A 134 14.96 3.02 3.21
C LEU A 134 15.85 4.17 2.70
N VAL A 135 15.24 5.25 2.24
CA VAL A 135 15.94 6.49 1.89
C VAL A 135 15.83 7.47 3.06
N SER A 136 16.96 7.99 3.52
CA SER A 136 16.96 9.01 4.57
C SER A 136 16.34 10.30 4.06
N HIS A 137 15.47 10.92 4.85
CA HIS A 137 14.98 12.28 4.58
C HIS A 137 15.90 13.36 5.23
N LEU A 138 16.94 12.90 5.92
CA LEU A 138 17.90 13.73 6.64
C LEU A 138 19.29 13.58 5.99
N TRP A 139 20.14 14.59 6.21
CA TRP A 139 21.56 14.47 5.95
C TRP A 139 22.16 13.42 6.88
N VAL A 140 22.87 12.45 6.31
CA VAL A 140 23.57 11.42 7.07
C VAL A 140 25.03 11.82 7.22
N VAL A 141 25.53 11.74 8.44
CA VAL A 141 26.88 12.16 8.81
C VAL A 141 27.69 10.91 9.18
N ASP A 142 28.86 10.77 8.58
CA ASP A 142 29.81 9.72 8.93
C ASP A 142 30.83 10.31 9.92
N LEU A 143 31.09 9.60 11.01
CA LEU A 143 32.03 9.99 12.07
C LEU A 143 33.22 9.03 12.14
N ALA A 144 34.40 9.56 12.43
CA ALA A 144 35.53 8.78 12.91
C ALA A 144 35.44 8.58 14.43
N ASP A 145 36.32 7.70 14.98
CA ASP A 145 36.31 7.35 16.41
C ASP A 145 36.65 8.55 17.33
N ASP A 146 37.26 9.60 16.81
CA ASP A 146 37.59 10.86 17.49
C ASP A 146 36.56 11.97 17.31
N ASP A 147 35.31 11.62 16.93
CA ASP A 147 34.21 12.52 16.63
C ASP A 147 34.42 13.45 15.42
N THR A 148 35.47 13.24 14.63
CA THR A 148 35.68 13.97 13.38
C THR A 148 34.63 13.57 12.35
N VAL A 149 33.97 14.57 11.74
CA VAL A 149 33.03 14.33 10.62
C VAL A 149 33.83 14.00 9.36
N THR A 150 33.64 12.80 8.83
CA THR A 150 34.37 12.27 7.65
C THR A 150 33.50 12.25 6.40
N GLY A 151 32.17 12.39 6.54
CA GLY A 151 31.24 12.38 5.41
C GLY A 151 29.94 13.10 5.72
N PHE A 152 29.30 13.66 4.67
CA PHE A 152 28.04 14.37 4.74
C PHE A 152 27.24 14.08 3.47
N ARG A 153 26.12 13.35 3.59
CA ARG A 153 25.35 12.85 2.44
C ARG A 153 23.87 13.19 2.55
N GLU A 154 23.33 13.81 1.50
CA GLU A 154 21.90 14.11 1.40
C GLU A 154 21.13 12.91 0.88
N GLY A 155 20.08 12.51 1.59
CA GLY A 155 19.12 11.51 1.13
C GLY A 155 19.71 10.14 0.72
N PRO A 156 20.74 9.59 1.41
CA PRO A 156 21.30 8.31 0.97
C PRO A 156 20.34 7.15 1.22
N LYS A 157 20.43 6.12 0.37
CA LYS A 157 19.84 4.81 0.70
C LYS A 157 20.56 4.23 1.92
N LEU A 158 19.81 3.85 2.93
CA LEU A 158 20.32 3.20 4.14
C LEU A 158 20.31 1.67 3.95
N PRO A 159 21.13 0.90 4.71
CA PRO A 159 21.22 -0.56 4.58
C PRO A 159 20.02 -1.28 5.23
N HIS A 160 18.82 -0.77 5.02
CA HIS A 160 17.58 -1.30 5.55
C HIS A 160 16.49 -1.32 4.48
N TRP A 161 15.59 -2.29 4.60
CA TRP A 161 14.38 -2.39 3.81
C TRP A 161 13.17 -2.00 4.66
N VAL A 162 12.20 -1.36 4.05
CA VAL A 162 10.96 -0.96 4.70
C VAL A 162 9.77 -1.52 3.96
N ASN A 163 8.69 -1.77 4.68
CA ASN A 163 7.42 -2.22 4.13
C ASN A 163 6.81 -1.12 3.23
N SER A 164 6.45 -1.49 2.01
CA SER A 164 5.91 -0.57 0.99
C SER A 164 4.38 -0.64 0.86
N GLY A 165 3.69 -1.31 1.79
CA GLY A 165 2.22 -1.31 1.84
C GLY A 165 1.54 -2.13 0.75
N VAL A 166 2.24 -3.03 0.08
CA VAL A 166 1.68 -3.97 -0.91
C VAL A 166 2.06 -5.39 -0.55
N TYR A 167 1.09 -6.29 -0.63
CA TYR A 167 1.20 -7.66 -0.16
C TYR A 167 0.50 -8.64 -1.10
N VAL A 168 0.94 -9.91 -1.08
CA VAL A 168 0.13 -11.07 -1.45
C VAL A 168 -0.08 -11.88 -0.18
N LEU A 169 -1.33 -12.11 0.18
CA LEU A 169 -1.74 -12.85 1.38
C LEU A 169 -2.39 -14.16 0.95
N GLY A 170 -1.87 -15.27 1.47
CA GLY A 170 -2.51 -16.59 1.39
C GLY A 170 -3.54 -16.76 2.49
N GLU A 171 -4.35 -17.83 2.42
CA GLU A 171 -5.43 -18.12 3.38
C GLU A 171 -4.93 -18.16 4.83
N GLU A 172 -3.78 -18.78 5.10
CA GLU A 172 -3.19 -18.82 6.44
C GLU A 172 -2.92 -17.42 7.01
N ALA A 173 -2.45 -16.49 6.18
CA ALA A 173 -2.21 -15.11 6.63
C ALA A 173 -3.53 -14.37 6.89
N LEU A 174 -4.54 -14.58 6.04
CA LEU A 174 -5.87 -13.98 6.19
C LEU A 174 -6.56 -14.44 7.48
N GLU A 175 -6.49 -15.73 7.80
CA GLU A 175 -7.07 -16.31 9.03
C GLU A 175 -6.44 -15.74 10.30
N ARG A 176 -5.17 -15.35 10.24
CA ARG A 176 -4.41 -14.77 11.36
C ARG A 176 -4.53 -13.24 11.48
N LEU A 177 -5.25 -12.58 10.57
CA LEU A 177 -5.47 -11.13 10.70
C LEU A 177 -6.24 -10.82 11.98
N PRO A 178 -5.83 -9.80 12.77
CA PRO A 178 -6.50 -9.45 14.00
C PRO A 178 -7.90 -8.86 13.71
N GLU A 179 -8.84 -9.04 14.63
CA GLU A 179 -10.14 -8.37 14.57
C GLU A 179 -9.99 -6.84 14.71
N ARG A 180 -9.01 -6.42 15.49
CA ARG A 180 -8.64 -5.03 15.70
C ARG A 180 -7.13 -4.90 15.90
N GLY A 181 -6.54 -3.89 15.27
CA GLY A 181 -5.11 -3.60 15.36
C GLY A 181 -4.40 -3.73 14.02
N ASP A 182 -3.08 -3.59 14.06
CA ASP A 182 -2.24 -3.61 12.87
C ASP A 182 -1.63 -5.00 12.66
N HIS A 183 -1.76 -5.54 11.45
CA HIS A 183 -1.13 -6.80 11.05
C HIS A 183 0.40 -6.72 11.09
N GLU A 184 0.97 -5.55 10.96
CA GLU A 184 2.41 -5.30 11.08
C GLU A 184 2.92 -5.42 12.53
N ALA A 185 2.04 -5.29 13.52
CA ALA A 185 2.37 -5.45 14.92
C ALA A 185 1.97 -6.83 15.49
N SER A 186 1.25 -7.64 14.72
CA SER A 186 0.72 -8.95 15.14
C SER A 186 1.07 -10.05 14.13
N THR A 187 0.27 -10.23 13.10
CA THR A 187 0.35 -11.33 12.12
C THR A 187 1.72 -11.43 11.43
N PHE A 188 2.28 -10.31 10.97
CA PHE A 188 3.55 -10.34 10.23
C PHE A 188 4.75 -10.73 11.10
N PRO A 189 4.92 -10.21 12.32
CA PRO A 189 5.97 -10.69 13.23
C PRO A 189 5.88 -12.19 13.54
N GLU A 190 4.67 -12.72 13.74
CA GLU A 190 4.46 -14.16 13.97
C GLU A 190 4.85 -15.00 12.75
N LEU A 191 4.35 -14.63 11.56
CA LEU A 191 4.72 -15.30 10.31
C LEU A 191 6.22 -15.19 10.01
N ALA A 192 6.86 -14.07 10.37
CA ALA A 192 8.30 -13.92 10.20
C ALA A 192 9.10 -14.87 11.11
N GLN A 193 8.70 -15.03 12.37
CA GLN A 193 9.32 -15.98 13.31
C GLN A 193 9.18 -17.44 12.82
N GLU A 194 8.06 -17.76 12.16
CA GLU A 194 7.82 -19.08 11.58
C GLU A 194 8.50 -19.27 10.21
N GLY A 195 9.15 -18.24 9.66
CA GLY A 195 9.76 -18.27 8.32
C GLY A 195 8.75 -18.27 7.18
N LYS A 196 7.48 -17.96 7.46
CA LYS A 196 6.35 -17.96 6.51
C LYS A 196 6.08 -16.59 5.89
N LEU A 197 6.68 -15.52 6.40
CA LEU A 197 6.65 -14.19 5.78
C LEU A 197 7.82 -14.07 4.81
N LYS A 198 7.51 -13.82 3.53
CA LYS A 198 8.51 -13.65 2.48
C LYS A 198 8.58 -12.20 2.03
N ALA A 199 9.67 -11.81 1.38
CA ALA A 199 9.85 -10.46 0.87
C ALA A 199 10.05 -10.46 -0.64
N PHE A 200 9.40 -9.50 -1.31
CA PHE A 200 9.65 -9.11 -2.68
C PHE A 200 10.39 -7.77 -2.68
N ARG A 201 11.62 -7.73 -3.18
CA ARG A 201 12.43 -6.51 -3.21
C ARG A 201 12.03 -5.66 -4.40
N HIS A 202 11.62 -4.43 -4.13
CA HIS A 202 11.27 -3.42 -5.13
C HIS A 202 12.22 -2.24 -5.00
N GLU A 203 13.01 -1.98 -6.04
CA GLU A 203 13.97 -0.86 -6.07
C GLU A 203 13.54 0.27 -7.01
N GLY A 204 12.34 0.15 -7.57
CA GLY A 204 11.74 1.15 -8.45
C GLY A 204 11.10 2.32 -7.69
N VAL A 205 10.08 2.89 -8.29
CA VAL A 205 9.35 4.02 -7.71
C VAL A 205 8.44 3.57 -6.59
N TRP A 206 8.61 4.17 -5.44
CA TRP A 206 7.70 4.08 -4.30
C TRP A 206 7.52 5.46 -3.68
N LEU A 207 6.30 5.95 -3.74
CA LEU A 207 5.89 7.24 -3.18
C LEU A 207 4.70 7.03 -2.26
N THR A 208 4.80 7.52 -1.04
CA THR A 208 3.69 7.58 -0.09
C THR A 208 3.09 8.99 -0.11
N VAL A 209 1.78 9.13 0.06
CA VAL A 209 1.11 10.44 0.10
C VAL A 209 0.57 10.69 1.50
N ASN A 210 1.42 11.06 2.43
CA ASN A 210 1.08 11.26 3.84
C ASN A 210 0.92 12.73 4.24
N THR A 211 1.64 13.63 3.58
CA THR A 211 1.71 15.05 3.90
C THR A 211 1.50 15.90 2.64
N PRO A 212 1.22 17.22 2.76
CA PRO A 212 1.16 18.11 1.59
C PRO A 212 2.46 18.14 0.77
N LYS A 213 3.62 17.89 1.41
CA LYS A 213 4.90 17.78 0.69
C LYS A 213 4.96 16.52 -0.16
N ASP A 214 4.45 15.39 0.37
CA ASP A 214 4.42 14.13 -0.37
C ASP A 214 3.45 14.22 -1.56
N LEU A 215 2.31 14.88 -1.36
CA LEU A 215 1.32 15.12 -2.42
C LEU A 215 1.97 15.90 -3.57
N ARG A 216 2.63 17.03 -3.29
CA ARG A 216 3.33 17.79 -4.34
C ARG A 216 4.37 16.97 -5.07
N ARG A 217 5.16 16.16 -4.34
CA ARG A 217 6.14 15.25 -4.94
C ARG A 217 5.51 14.21 -5.86
N ALA A 218 4.37 13.65 -5.45
CA ALA A 218 3.63 12.71 -6.28
C ALA A 218 3.06 13.40 -7.54
N GLU A 219 2.53 14.62 -7.43
CA GLU A 219 2.06 15.41 -8.58
C GLU A 219 3.18 15.75 -9.55
N GLU A 220 4.35 16.20 -9.06
CA GLU A 220 5.54 16.45 -9.85
C GLU A 220 5.99 15.20 -10.58
N PHE A 221 5.98 14.04 -9.89
CA PHE A 221 6.32 12.76 -10.49
C PHE A 221 5.35 12.39 -11.61
N ILE A 222 4.04 12.47 -11.39
CA ILE A 222 3.02 12.15 -12.42
C ILE A 222 3.10 13.16 -13.60
N ALA A 223 3.42 14.43 -13.34
CA ALA A 223 3.61 15.41 -14.40
C ALA A 223 4.84 15.09 -15.29
N ALA A 224 5.91 14.61 -14.68
CA ALA A 224 7.13 14.20 -15.38
C ALA A 224 7.02 12.83 -16.10
N ASN A 225 6.05 12.00 -15.71
CA ASN A 225 5.85 10.63 -16.22
C ASN A 225 4.40 10.45 -16.73
N PRO A 226 4.05 11.05 -17.91
CA PRO A 226 2.66 11.09 -18.41
C PRO A 226 2.04 9.70 -18.66
N GLU A 227 2.86 8.68 -18.90
CA GLU A 227 2.44 7.28 -19.06
C GLU A 227 1.66 6.76 -17.85
N TRP A 228 1.94 7.26 -16.66
CA TRP A 228 1.18 6.92 -15.44
C TRP A 228 -0.26 7.41 -15.48
N ARG A 229 -0.56 8.46 -16.25
CA ARG A 229 -1.93 8.96 -16.44
C ARG A 229 -2.78 8.07 -17.32
N GLN A 230 -2.13 7.25 -18.18
CA GLN A 230 -2.79 6.32 -19.10
C GLN A 230 -2.92 4.92 -18.48
N ALA A 231 -2.31 4.77 -17.34
CA ALA A 231 -2.29 3.55 -16.56
C ALA A 231 -3.62 3.31 -15.85
#